data_744cef52602e39c2992aa982b0be3b00
#
_entry.id   744cef52602e39c2992aa982b0be3b00
#
_cell.length_a   1.000
_cell.length_b   1.000
_cell.length_c   1.000
_cell.angle_alpha   90.00
_cell.angle_beta   90.00
_cell.angle_gamma   90.00
#
_symmetry.space_group_name_H-M   'P 1'
#
loop_
_entity.id
_entity.type
_entity.pdbx_description
1 polymer ?
#
loop_
_entity_poly.entity_id
_entity_poly.type
_entity_poly.pdbx_seq_one_letter_code
_entity_poly.pdbx_strand_id
1 'polypeptide(L)'
;MKRHQTLQDLSREHHTALTLALAARRAATSGDPRQVAASAKACGEVFAAHLEPHFVVEETTLLPALARAGEQALVARTLREHAALRSLCGELPGGDAATLLRFAELLSAHVRFEERELFEVAQAGLE
;
A
#
# COMPACT_ATOMS: atom_id res chain seq x y z
N MET A 1 -20.12 -4.55 -12.56
CA MET A 1 -19.79 -5.98 -12.44
C MET A 1 -19.05 -6.26 -11.12
N LYS A 2 -19.39 -7.35 -10.47
CA LYS A 2 -18.77 -7.70 -9.19
C LYS A 2 -17.33 -8.22 -9.40
N ARG A 3 -16.39 -7.74 -8.59
CA ARG A 3 -15.00 -8.17 -8.66
C ARG A 3 -14.82 -9.64 -8.28
N HIS A 4 -13.83 -10.29 -8.89
CA HIS A 4 -13.41 -11.64 -8.51
C HIS A 4 -13.08 -11.70 -7.02
N GLN A 5 -13.34 -12.84 -6.37
CA GLN A 5 -13.19 -12.99 -4.92
C GLN A 5 -11.79 -12.62 -4.42
N THR A 6 -10.75 -13.03 -5.13
CA THR A 6 -9.36 -12.69 -4.77
C THR A 6 -9.17 -11.17 -4.71
N LEU A 7 -9.71 -10.44 -5.70
CA LEU A 7 -9.61 -8.98 -5.73
C LEU A 7 -10.47 -8.33 -4.66
N GLN A 8 -11.62 -8.91 -4.32
CA GLN A 8 -12.47 -8.41 -3.24
C GLN A 8 -11.72 -8.46 -1.91
N ASP A 9 -11.01 -9.56 -1.64
CA ASP A 9 -10.25 -9.71 -0.40
C ASP A 9 -9.13 -8.67 -0.32
N LEU A 10 -8.39 -8.48 -1.42
CA LEU A 10 -7.33 -7.46 -1.49
C LEU A 10 -7.90 -6.05 -1.35
N SER A 11 -9.06 -5.77 -1.97
CA SER A 11 -9.72 -4.47 -1.83
C SER A 11 -10.16 -4.18 -0.41
N ARG A 12 -10.64 -5.20 0.32
CA ARG A 12 -11.02 -5.01 1.72
C ARG A 12 -9.81 -4.62 2.57
N GLU A 13 -8.65 -5.22 2.29
CA GLU A 13 -7.43 -4.89 3.00
C GLU A 13 -6.96 -3.47 2.73
N HIS A 14 -7.34 -2.90 1.59
CA HIS A 14 -7.07 -1.50 1.27
C HIS A 14 -7.74 -0.52 2.24
N HIS A 15 -8.86 -0.91 2.84
CA HIS A 15 -9.50 -0.07 3.86
C HIS A 15 -8.57 0.17 5.05
N THR A 16 -7.89 -0.89 5.52
CA THR A 16 -6.90 -0.77 6.59
C THR A 16 -5.76 0.18 6.18
N ALA A 17 -5.26 0.03 4.94
CA ALA A 17 -4.18 0.88 4.44
C ALA A 17 -4.59 2.35 4.38
N LEU A 18 -5.78 2.66 3.86
CA LEU A 18 -6.26 4.02 3.76
C LEU A 18 -6.51 4.66 5.12
N THR A 19 -7.06 3.90 6.06
CA THR A 19 -7.25 4.38 7.44
C THR A 19 -5.92 4.71 8.09
N LEU A 20 -4.93 3.85 7.90
CA LEU A 20 -3.57 4.07 8.41
C LEU A 20 -2.94 5.32 7.78
N ALA A 21 -3.05 5.47 6.46
CA ALA A 21 -2.49 6.62 5.75
C ALA A 21 -3.11 7.92 6.23
N LEU A 22 -4.43 7.95 6.46
CA LEU A 22 -5.12 9.14 6.97
C LEU A 22 -4.62 9.51 8.37
N ALA A 23 -4.52 8.53 9.27
CA ALA A 23 -4.02 8.76 10.63
C ALA A 23 -2.58 9.26 10.62
N ALA A 24 -1.73 8.67 9.77
CA ALA A 24 -0.33 9.08 9.63
C ALA A 24 -0.23 10.52 9.11
N ARG A 25 -1.05 10.89 8.13
CA ARG A 25 -1.05 12.25 7.60
C ARG A 25 -1.46 13.27 8.67
N ARG A 26 -2.49 12.96 9.45
CA ARG A 26 -2.94 13.83 10.55
C ARG A 26 -1.84 14.02 11.59
N ALA A 27 -1.16 12.95 11.97
CA ALA A 27 -0.06 13.01 12.92
C ALA A 27 1.11 13.83 12.36
N ALA A 28 1.47 13.59 11.09
CA ALA A 28 2.58 14.29 10.45
C ALA A 28 2.35 15.80 10.35
N THR A 29 1.09 16.23 10.22
CA THR A 29 0.75 17.66 10.10
C THR A 29 0.31 18.28 11.42
N SER A 30 0.35 17.54 12.53
CA SER A 30 -0.12 18.01 13.85
C SER A 30 0.81 19.01 14.50
N GLY A 31 2.10 19.01 14.13
CA GLY A 31 3.11 19.82 14.80
C GLY A 31 3.54 19.25 16.16
N ASP A 32 3.07 18.06 16.52
CA ASP A 32 3.35 17.43 17.82
C ASP A 32 4.27 16.21 17.63
N PRO A 33 5.53 16.31 18.10
CA PRO A 33 6.48 15.19 17.96
C PRO A 33 6.00 13.88 18.61
N ARG A 34 5.18 13.95 19.64
CA ARG A 34 4.64 12.76 20.31
C ARG A 34 3.66 12.03 19.40
N GLN A 35 2.81 12.79 18.70
CA GLN A 35 1.88 12.20 17.74
C GLN A 35 2.62 11.58 16.56
N VAL A 36 3.67 12.26 16.08
CA VAL A 36 4.50 11.74 14.99
C VAL A 36 5.12 10.39 15.40
N ALA A 37 5.75 10.34 16.59
CA ALA A 37 6.40 9.14 17.08
C ALA A 37 5.40 7.98 17.26
N ALA A 38 4.24 8.26 17.86
CA ALA A 38 3.20 7.25 18.08
C ALA A 38 2.65 6.70 16.76
N SER A 39 2.42 7.58 15.79
CA SER A 39 1.92 7.17 14.48
C SER A 39 2.97 6.38 13.71
N ALA A 40 4.24 6.79 13.75
CA ALA A 40 5.31 6.05 13.11
C ALA A 40 5.42 4.61 13.64
N LYS A 41 5.30 4.45 14.96
CA LYS A 41 5.28 3.13 15.59
C LYS A 41 4.09 2.30 15.12
N ALA A 42 2.90 2.89 15.13
CA ALA A 42 1.68 2.21 14.68
C ALA A 42 1.78 1.80 13.21
N CYS A 43 2.33 2.67 12.35
CA CYS A 43 2.52 2.36 10.93
C CYS A 43 3.44 1.16 10.75
N GLY A 44 4.54 1.07 11.49
CA GLY A 44 5.45 -0.06 11.40
C GLY A 44 4.78 -1.37 11.82
N GLU A 45 4.00 -1.33 12.90
CA GLU A 45 3.30 -2.51 13.40
C GLU A 45 2.22 -3.00 12.42
N VAL A 46 1.40 -2.08 11.90
CA VAL A 46 0.34 -2.41 10.93
C VAL A 46 0.95 -2.88 9.62
N PHE A 47 2.04 -2.25 9.20
CA PHE A 47 2.72 -2.65 7.96
C PHE A 47 3.16 -4.11 8.06
N ALA A 48 3.87 -4.48 9.12
CA ALA A 48 4.35 -5.84 9.31
C ALA A 48 3.22 -6.85 9.41
N ALA A 49 2.14 -6.51 10.11
CA ALA A 49 1.04 -7.43 10.38
C ALA A 49 0.05 -7.57 9.23
N HIS A 50 -0.16 -6.52 8.43
CA HIS A 50 -1.22 -6.47 7.43
C HIS A 50 -0.76 -6.11 6.02
N LEU A 51 0.09 -5.10 5.87
CA LEU A 51 0.47 -4.62 4.54
C LEU A 51 1.52 -5.49 3.86
N GLU A 52 2.53 -5.94 4.60
CA GLU A 52 3.55 -6.82 4.03
C GLU A 52 2.96 -8.15 3.55
N PRO A 53 2.11 -8.85 4.32
CA PRO A 53 1.43 -10.04 3.82
C PRO A 53 0.55 -9.76 2.60
N HIS A 54 -0.12 -8.61 2.56
CA HIS A 54 -0.94 -8.18 1.43
C HIS A 54 -0.06 -8.02 0.16
N PHE A 55 1.09 -7.38 0.29
CA PHE A 55 2.03 -7.22 -0.83
C PHE A 55 2.55 -8.58 -1.31
N VAL A 56 2.86 -9.49 -0.38
CA VAL A 56 3.33 -10.84 -0.75
C VAL A 56 2.27 -11.59 -1.54
N VAL A 57 1.00 -11.51 -1.15
CA VAL A 57 -0.10 -12.15 -1.92
C VAL A 57 -0.16 -11.57 -3.33
N GLU A 58 -0.08 -10.26 -3.47
CA GLU A 58 -0.09 -9.63 -4.80
C GLU A 58 1.10 -10.09 -5.65
N GLU A 59 2.28 -10.12 -5.05
CA GLU A 59 3.53 -10.46 -5.75
C GLU A 59 3.62 -11.93 -6.15
N THR A 60 2.99 -12.81 -5.40
CA THR A 60 3.07 -14.25 -5.65
C THR A 60 1.90 -14.81 -6.46
N THR A 61 0.78 -14.10 -6.53
CA THR A 61 -0.42 -14.56 -7.23
C THR A 61 -0.83 -13.64 -8.37
N LEU A 62 -1.05 -12.37 -8.09
CA LEU A 62 -1.61 -11.43 -9.05
C LEU A 62 -0.60 -10.98 -10.10
N LEU A 63 0.59 -10.54 -9.66
CA LEU A 63 1.58 -9.99 -10.58
C LEU A 63 2.13 -11.02 -11.56
N PRO A 64 2.40 -12.28 -11.17
CA PRO A 64 2.81 -13.29 -12.16
C PRO A 64 1.77 -13.50 -13.26
N ALA A 65 0.48 -13.50 -12.91
CA ALA A 65 -0.60 -13.64 -13.88
C ALA A 65 -0.64 -12.44 -14.85
N LEU A 66 -0.48 -11.23 -14.32
CA LEU A 66 -0.44 -10.02 -15.15
C LEU A 66 0.79 -9.99 -16.06
N ALA A 67 1.95 -10.45 -15.55
CA ALA A 67 3.16 -10.54 -16.36
C ALA A 67 2.95 -11.48 -17.55
N ARG A 68 2.32 -12.64 -17.31
CA ARG A 68 2.01 -13.60 -18.38
C ARG A 68 1.02 -13.02 -19.40
N ALA A 69 0.15 -12.13 -18.96
CA ALA A 69 -0.81 -11.46 -19.84
C ALA A 69 -0.20 -10.26 -20.59
N GLY A 70 1.09 -9.97 -20.38
CA GLY A 70 1.77 -8.89 -21.08
C GLY A 70 1.70 -7.53 -20.40
N GLU A 71 1.20 -7.46 -19.17
CA GLU A 71 1.02 -6.21 -18.43
C GLU A 71 2.28 -5.80 -17.65
N GLN A 72 3.41 -5.75 -18.35
CA GLN A 72 4.73 -5.52 -17.74
C GLN A 72 4.85 -4.15 -17.06
N ALA A 73 4.24 -3.12 -17.64
CA ALA A 73 4.31 -1.78 -17.08
C ALA A 73 3.60 -1.69 -15.72
N LEU A 74 2.43 -2.32 -15.60
CA LEU A 74 1.67 -2.36 -14.34
C LEU A 74 2.41 -3.16 -13.28
N VAL A 75 2.99 -4.29 -13.66
CA VAL A 75 3.79 -5.13 -12.75
C VAL A 75 4.99 -4.33 -12.23
N ALA A 76 5.73 -3.71 -13.13
CA ALA A 76 6.92 -2.92 -12.76
C ALA A 76 6.57 -1.77 -11.81
N ARG A 77 5.48 -1.06 -12.07
CA ARG A 77 5.03 0.05 -11.22
C ARG A 77 4.65 -0.46 -9.83
N THR A 78 3.89 -1.56 -9.77
CA THR A 78 3.46 -2.14 -8.50
C THR A 78 4.68 -2.53 -7.65
N LEU A 79 5.66 -3.20 -8.24
CA LEU A 79 6.86 -3.61 -7.53
C LEU A 79 7.69 -2.41 -7.05
N ARG A 80 7.79 -1.35 -7.87
CA ARG A 80 8.50 -0.13 -7.46
C ARG A 80 7.82 0.53 -6.27
N GLU A 81 6.48 0.58 -6.28
CA GLU A 81 5.73 1.20 -5.18
C GLU A 81 5.83 0.37 -3.90
N HIS A 82 5.77 -0.97 -4.02
CA HIS A 82 6.00 -1.86 -2.87
C HIS A 82 7.39 -1.65 -2.27
N ALA A 83 8.42 -1.58 -3.12
CA ALA A 83 9.79 -1.38 -2.67
C ALA A 83 9.96 -0.02 -1.96
N ALA A 84 9.35 1.03 -2.51
CA ALA A 84 9.41 2.36 -1.91
C ALA A 84 8.70 2.40 -0.56
N LEU A 85 7.54 1.75 -0.45
CA LEU A 85 6.80 1.67 0.82
C LEU A 85 7.56 0.87 1.88
N ARG A 86 8.18 -0.25 1.48
CA ARG A 86 9.02 -1.03 2.38
C ARG A 86 10.21 -0.22 2.89
N SER A 87 10.84 0.54 1.99
CA SER A 87 11.98 1.40 2.34
C SER A 87 11.56 2.50 3.31
N LEU A 88 10.46 3.20 3.03
CA LEU A 88 9.94 4.25 3.92
C LEU A 88 9.54 3.68 5.27
N CYS A 89 8.94 2.50 5.30
CA CYS A 89 8.59 1.82 6.55
C CYS A 89 9.84 1.59 7.40
N GLY A 90 10.94 1.19 6.79
CA GLY A 90 12.23 1.00 7.48
C GLY A 90 12.82 2.30 8.03
N GLU A 91 12.46 3.44 7.44
CA GLU A 91 12.90 4.76 7.90
C GLU A 91 12.01 5.35 9.01
N LEU A 92 10.82 4.79 9.26
CA LEU A 92 9.88 5.35 10.25
C LEU A 92 10.43 5.40 11.67
N PRO A 93 11.15 4.37 12.17
CA PRO A 93 11.77 4.47 13.50
C PRO A 93 12.81 5.59 13.51
N GLY A 94 12.62 6.58 14.37
CA GLY A 94 13.50 7.74 14.42
C GLY A 94 13.32 8.73 13.29
N GLY A 95 12.35 8.50 12.40
CA GLY A 95 12.03 9.43 11.33
C GLY A 95 11.26 10.65 11.81
N ASP A 96 11.26 11.69 10.98
CA ASP A 96 10.57 12.94 11.28
C ASP A 96 9.17 12.99 10.64
N ALA A 97 8.48 14.11 10.86
CA ALA A 97 7.16 14.33 10.29
C ALA A 97 7.16 14.25 8.75
N ALA A 98 8.22 14.70 8.11
CA ALA A 98 8.33 14.65 6.65
C ALA A 98 8.40 13.21 6.15
N THR A 99 9.12 12.33 6.82
CA THR A 99 9.20 10.91 6.48
C THR A 99 7.83 10.24 6.65
N LEU A 100 7.16 10.51 7.76
CA LEU A 100 5.82 9.98 8.01
C LEU A 100 4.81 10.47 6.96
N LEU A 101 4.89 11.73 6.58
CA LEU A 101 4.01 12.29 5.54
C LEU A 101 4.24 11.63 4.19
N ARG A 102 5.52 11.42 3.80
CA ARG A 102 5.83 10.72 2.55
C ARG A 102 5.27 9.30 2.54
N PHE A 103 5.39 8.59 3.67
CA PHE A 103 4.81 7.25 3.79
C PHE A 103 3.29 7.30 3.59
N ALA A 104 2.61 8.23 4.27
CA ALA A 104 1.16 8.37 4.18
C ALA A 104 0.69 8.68 2.75
N GLU A 105 1.36 9.62 2.10
CA GLU A 105 0.99 10.02 0.74
C GLU A 105 1.25 8.92 -0.28
N LEU A 106 2.39 8.24 -0.17
CA LEU A 106 2.71 7.15 -1.09
C LEU A 106 1.76 5.97 -0.90
N LEU A 107 1.43 5.62 0.35
CA LEU A 107 0.50 4.53 0.63
C LEU A 107 -0.88 4.83 0.06
N SER A 108 -1.38 6.03 0.27
CA SER A 108 -2.68 6.46 -0.26
C SER A 108 -2.70 6.42 -1.80
N ALA A 109 -1.65 6.95 -2.43
CA ALA A 109 -1.55 6.97 -3.90
C ALA A 109 -1.44 5.56 -4.46
N HIS A 110 -0.69 4.67 -3.79
CA HIS A 110 -0.53 3.28 -4.20
C HIS A 110 -1.87 2.53 -4.19
N VAL A 111 -2.65 2.70 -3.12
CA VAL A 111 -3.98 2.06 -3.03
C VAL A 111 -4.88 2.55 -4.16
N ARG A 112 -4.88 3.85 -4.44
CA ARG A 112 -5.69 4.40 -5.54
C ARG A 112 -5.26 3.85 -6.89
N PHE A 113 -3.96 3.74 -7.12
CA PHE A 113 -3.43 3.12 -8.34
C PHE A 113 -3.94 1.69 -8.49
N GLU A 114 -3.84 0.89 -7.42
CA GLU A 114 -4.30 -0.50 -7.48
C GLU A 114 -5.80 -0.60 -7.75
N GLU A 115 -6.61 0.22 -7.08
CA GLU A 115 -8.06 0.16 -7.27
C GLU A 115 -8.49 0.65 -8.65
N ARG A 116 -7.87 1.70 -9.17
CA ARG A 116 -8.28 2.33 -10.42
C ARG A 116 -7.68 1.71 -11.66
N GLU A 117 -6.50 1.12 -11.56
CA GLU A 117 -5.76 0.60 -12.72
C GLU A 117 -5.46 -0.88 -12.61
N LEU A 118 -4.68 -1.28 -11.59
CA LEU A 118 -4.21 -2.66 -11.48
C LEU A 118 -5.35 -3.67 -11.39
N PHE A 119 -6.27 -3.45 -10.45
CA PHE A 119 -7.37 -4.38 -10.20
C PHE A 119 -8.38 -4.40 -11.34
N GLU A 120 -8.58 -3.28 -12.02
CA GLU A 120 -9.47 -3.24 -13.20
C GLU A 120 -8.92 -4.11 -14.33
N VAL A 121 -7.62 -4.01 -14.60
CA VAL A 121 -6.98 -4.84 -15.62
C VAL A 121 -6.97 -6.32 -15.20
N ALA A 122 -6.67 -6.59 -13.93
CA ALA A 122 -6.69 -7.95 -13.39
C ALA A 122 -8.09 -8.56 -13.47
N GLN A 123 -9.12 -7.79 -13.15
CA GLN A 123 -10.52 -8.25 -13.23
C GLN A 123 -10.88 -8.66 -14.65
N ALA A 124 -10.50 -7.86 -15.64
CA ALA A 124 -10.76 -8.17 -17.05
C ALA A 124 -10.10 -9.49 -17.46
N GLY A 125 -8.90 -9.76 -16.95
CA GLY A 125 -8.20 -11.01 -17.23
C GLY A 125 -8.79 -12.23 -16.55
N LEU A 126 -9.56 -12.03 -15.47
CA LEU A 126 -10.21 -13.10 -14.72
C LEU A 126 -11.61 -13.44 -15.25
N GLU A 127 -12.14 -12.62 -16.12
CA GLU A 127 -13.42 -12.85 -16.79
C GLU A 127 -13.21 -13.70 -18.05
#